data_ffb34224ff962f792cc5e73e5e74835a
#
_entry.id   ffb34224ff962f792cc5e73e5e74835a
#
_cell.length_a   1.000
_cell.length_b   1.000
_cell.length_c   1.000
_cell.angle_alpha   90.00
_cell.angle_beta   90.00
_cell.angle_gamma   90.00
#
_symmetry.space_group_name_H-M   'P 1'
#
loop_
_entity.id
_entity.type
_entity.pdbx_description
1 polymer ?
#
loop_
_entity_poly.entity_id
_entity_poly.type
_entity_poly.pdbx_seq_one_letter_code
_entity_poly.pdbx_strand_id
1 'polypeptide(L)'
;MAEIKVLALDLDGTLTNSQKEVTPRTRAALDAAIAKGVTIVLASGRPTAGVLPLAKELGLDKKGGCILSYNGGKIIDCRTGETLYQKQLDAQYVPELCAFAAAQNVTIITYNKEGVVTEHPDDKWALRECFTCKLPMTGVDDLAKYVDCLLYTSDAADDLIG
;
A
#
# COMPACT_ATOMS: atom_id res chain seq x y z
N MET A 1 14.43 -23.95 -21.15
CA MET A 1 13.46 -22.89 -20.76
C MET A 1 14.09 -22.10 -19.62
N ALA A 2 13.95 -20.77 -19.61
CA ALA A 2 14.43 -19.97 -18.49
C ALA A 2 13.65 -20.33 -17.22
N GLU A 3 14.35 -20.46 -16.09
CA GLU A 3 13.75 -20.74 -14.79
C GLU A 3 13.09 -19.45 -14.27
N ILE A 4 11.78 -19.53 -13.93
CA ILE A 4 11.05 -18.40 -13.32
C ILE A 4 11.41 -18.36 -11.83
N LYS A 5 12.01 -17.26 -11.38
CA LYS A 5 12.42 -17.05 -9.98
C LYS A 5 11.51 -16.09 -9.21
N VAL A 6 10.83 -15.21 -9.92
CA VAL A 6 9.96 -14.20 -9.34
C VAL A 6 8.64 -14.17 -10.09
N LEU A 7 7.53 -14.08 -9.35
CA LEU A 7 6.19 -13.89 -9.87
C LEU A 7 5.59 -12.64 -9.21
N ALA A 8 5.52 -11.54 -9.99
CA ALA A 8 4.87 -10.31 -9.57
C ALA A 8 3.40 -10.33 -10.00
N LEU A 9 2.50 -10.03 -9.06
CA LEU A 9 1.06 -10.10 -9.24
C LEU A 9 0.41 -8.79 -8.80
N ASP A 10 -0.36 -8.19 -9.69
CA ASP A 10 -1.32 -7.17 -9.31
C ASP A 10 -2.47 -7.78 -8.51
N LEU A 11 -3.10 -6.97 -7.66
CA LEU A 11 -4.13 -7.44 -6.74
C LEU A 11 -5.53 -7.38 -7.37
N ASP A 12 -5.94 -6.18 -7.73
CA ASP A 12 -7.34 -5.87 -8.02
C ASP A 12 -7.75 -6.28 -9.44
N GLY A 13 -8.51 -7.39 -9.55
CA GLY A 13 -8.92 -7.94 -10.84
C GLY A 13 -7.88 -8.88 -11.48
N THR A 14 -6.75 -9.14 -10.77
CA THR A 14 -5.71 -10.11 -11.20
C THR A 14 -5.61 -11.24 -10.19
N LEU A 15 -5.04 -10.97 -9.01
CA LEU A 15 -4.89 -11.98 -7.93
C LEU A 15 -6.21 -12.21 -7.19
N THR A 16 -6.97 -11.14 -6.96
CA THR A 16 -8.25 -11.18 -6.26
C THR A 16 -9.44 -11.07 -7.21
N ASN A 17 -10.53 -11.75 -6.86
CA ASN A 17 -11.81 -11.66 -7.57
C ASN A 17 -12.56 -10.34 -7.24
N SER A 18 -13.80 -10.21 -7.74
CA SER A 18 -14.65 -9.03 -7.49
C SER A 18 -15.03 -8.85 -6.01
N GLN A 19 -14.98 -9.91 -5.20
CA GLN A 19 -15.18 -9.90 -3.76
C GLN A 19 -13.89 -9.57 -2.98
N LYS A 20 -12.78 -9.29 -3.69
CA LYS A 20 -11.45 -9.05 -3.11
C LYS A 20 -10.87 -10.25 -2.36
N GLU A 21 -11.17 -11.45 -2.87
CA GLU A 21 -10.73 -12.73 -2.31
C GLU A 21 -9.80 -13.47 -3.28
N VAL A 22 -8.83 -14.20 -2.74
CA VAL A 22 -8.01 -15.15 -3.50
C VAL A 22 -8.72 -16.49 -3.54
N THR A 23 -9.00 -17.00 -4.74
CA THR A 23 -9.69 -18.29 -4.87
C THR A 23 -8.83 -19.45 -4.36
N PRO A 24 -9.43 -20.54 -3.86
CA PRO A 24 -8.68 -21.73 -3.43
C PRO A 24 -7.75 -22.30 -4.52
N ARG A 25 -8.17 -22.22 -5.79
CA ARG A 25 -7.36 -22.66 -6.94
C ARG A 25 -6.13 -21.77 -7.12
N THR A 26 -6.30 -20.45 -7.04
CA THR A 26 -5.19 -19.49 -7.14
C THR A 26 -4.22 -19.68 -5.98
N ARG A 27 -4.73 -19.82 -4.75
CA ARG A 27 -3.90 -20.11 -3.56
C ARG A 27 -3.05 -21.36 -3.75
N ALA A 28 -3.65 -22.47 -4.17
CA ALA A 28 -2.92 -23.71 -4.40
C ALA A 28 -1.82 -23.58 -5.46
N ALA A 29 -2.08 -22.78 -6.53
CA ALA A 29 -1.09 -22.50 -7.56
C ALA A 29 0.09 -21.68 -7.03
N LEU A 30 -0.18 -20.66 -6.17
CA LEU A 30 0.87 -19.87 -5.51
C LEU A 30 1.71 -20.74 -4.57
N ASP A 31 1.07 -21.58 -3.77
CA ASP A 31 1.78 -22.50 -2.86
C ASP A 31 2.68 -23.46 -3.63
N ALA A 32 2.21 -23.98 -4.76
CA ALA A 32 3.02 -24.83 -5.64
C ALA A 32 4.20 -24.07 -6.28
N ALA A 33 4.03 -22.80 -6.62
CA ALA A 33 5.10 -21.94 -7.14
C ALA A 33 6.16 -21.66 -6.06
N ILE A 34 5.73 -21.31 -4.86
CA ILE A 34 6.61 -21.09 -3.69
C ILE A 34 7.41 -22.35 -3.38
N ALA A 35 6.77 -23.52 -3.39
CA ALA A 35 7.44 -24.81 -3.16
C ALA A 35 8.54 -25.12 -4.19
N LYS A 36 8.48 -24.49 -5.38
CA LYS A 36 9.52 -24.56 -6.42
C LYS A 36 10.58 -23.45 -6.31
N GLY A 37 10.57 -22.67 -5.24
CA GLY A 37 11.53 -21.58 -5.03
C GLY A 37 11.17 -20.27 -5.74
N VAL A 38 9.94 -20.11 -6.23
CA VAL A 38 9.49 -18.83 -6.84
C VAL A 38 9.14 -17.83 -5.74
N THR A 39 9.75 -16.67 -5.78
CA THR A 39 9.42 -15.54 -4.90
C THR A 39 8.16 -14.84 -5.38
N ILE A 40 7.18 -14.67 -4.51
CA ILE A 40 5.93 -13.93 -4.80
C ILE A 40 6.12 -12.46 -4.46
N VAL A 41 5.74 -11.59 -5.38
CA VAL A 41 5.69 -10.13 -5.18
C VAL A 41 4.25 -9.67 -5.38
N LEU A 42 3.65 -9.10 -4.33
CA LEU A 42 2.35 -8.45 -4.40
C LEU A 42 2.57 -6.99 -4.83
N ALA A 43 2.18 -6.66 -6.06
CA ALA A 43 2.37 -5.34 -6.64
C ALA A 43 1.02 -4.60 -6.71
N SER A 44 0.93 -3.41 -6.09
CA SER A 44 -0.31 -2.67 -6.03
C SER A 44 -0.10 -1.16 -5.90
N GLY A 45 -1.11 -0.38 -6.35
CA GLY A 45 -1.22 1.04 -6.02
C GLY A 45 -1.60 1.30 -4.56
N ARG A 46 -2.15 0.30 -3.87
CA ARG A 46 -2.57 0.43 -2.48
C ARG A 46 -1.41 0.79 -1.55
N PRO A 47 -1.68 1.48 -0.42
CA PRO A 47 -0.70 1.65 0.64
C PRO A 47 -0.30 0.30 1.25
N THR A 48 0.88 0.22 1.84
CA THR A 48 1.40 -1.02 2.44
C THR A 48 0.40 -1.65 3.41
N ALA A 49 -0.23 -0.83 4.28
CA ALA A 49 -1.23 -1.29 5.24
C ALA A 49 -2.44 -1.97 4.57
N GLY A 50 -2.81 -1.55 3.34
CA GLY A 50 -3.90 -2.15 2.56
C GLY A 50 -3.52 -3.48 1.88
N VAL A 51 -2.22 -3.82 1.79
CA VAL A 51 -1.73 -5.07 1.18
C VAL A 51 -1.32 -6.11 2.23
N LEU A 52 -0.82 -5.66 3.38
CA LEU A 52 -0.33 -6.53 4.46
C LEU A 52 -1.31 -7.64 4.89
N PRO A 53 -2.62 -7.39 5.06
CA PRO A 53 -3.56 -8.43 5.45
C PRO A 53 -3.58 -9.59 4.45
N LEU A 54 -3.54 -9.30 3.15
CA LEU A 54 -3.52 -10.30 2.09
C LEU A 54 -2.18 -11.08 2.07
N ALA A 55 -1.05 -10.38 2.26
CA ALA A 55 0.25 -11.04 2.37
C ALA A 55 0.29 -12.04 3.54
N LYS A 56 -0.25 -11.68 4.70
CA LYS A 56 -0.39 -12.56 5.86
C LYS A 56 -1.34 -13.72 5.58
N GLU A 57 -2.48 -13.46 4.94
CA GLU A 57 -3.43 -14.49 4.53
C GLU A 57 -2.77 -15.53 3.61
N LEU A 58 -1.91 -15.11 2.68
CA LEU A 58 -1.13 -15.99 1.80
C LEU A 58 0.06 -16.67 2.52
N GLY A 59 0.34 -16.27 3.75
CA GLY A 59 1.44 -16.79 4.55
C GLY A 59 2.82 -16.33 4.08
N LEU A 60 2.90 -15.18 3.40
CA LEU A 60 4.18 -14.64 2.91
C LEU A 60 5.07 -14.13 4.04
N ASP A 61 4.49 -13.79 5.20
CA ASP A 61 5.20 -13.51 6.45
C ASP A 61 6.09 -14.68 6.92
N LYS A 62 5.71 -15.91 6.58
CA LYS A 62 6.44 -17.15 6.92
C LYS A 62 7.23 -17.71 5.73
N LYS A 63 6.60 -17.73 4.56
CA LYS A 63 7.17 -18.34 3.34
C LYS A 63 8.18 -17.42 2.64
N GLY A 64 8.13 -16.12 2.90
CA GLY A 64 8.88 -15.09 2.17
C GLY A 64 8.13 -14.57 0.96
N GLY A 65 8.54 -13.40 0.51
CA GLY A 65 7.93 -12.64 -0.58
C GLY A 65 8.09 -11.16 -0.32
N CYS A 66 7.59 -10.33 -1.23
CA CYS A 66 7.67 -8.88 -1.11
C CYS A 66 6.30 -8.23 -1.37
N ILE A 67 6.08 -7.07 -0.75
CA ILE A 67 5.04 -6.14 -1.13
C ILE A 67 5.69 -4.97 -1.84
N LEU A 68 5.18 -4.64 -3.03
CA LEU A 68 5.48 -3.45 -3.79
C LEU A 68 4.22 -2.60 -3.76
N SER A 69 4.21 -1.56 -2.93
CA SER A 69 3.08 -0.68 -2.65
C SER A 69 3.27 0.72 -3.22
N TYR A 70 2.22 1.55 -3.19
CA TYR A 70 2.23 2.93 -3.71
C TYR A 70 2.74 3.02 -5.15
N ASN A 71 2.29 2.13 -6.04
CA ASN A 71 2.75 2.03 -7.43
C ASN A 71 4.29 1.91 -7.57
N GLY A 72 4.95 1.23 -6.63
CA GLY A 72 6.40 1.06 -6.61
C GLY A 72 7.14 2.05 -5.73
N GLY A 73 6.44 2.93 -5.03
CA GLY A 73 7.04 3.90 -4.11
C GLY A 73 7.66 3.27 -2.87
N LYS A 74 7.21 2.06 -2.49
CA LYS A 74 7.76 1.32 -1.36
C LYS A 74 7.79 -0.18 -1.61
N ILE A 75 8.90 -0.83 -1.24
CA ILE A 75 9.07 -2.28 -1.28
C ILE A 75 9.46 -2.76 0.11
N ILE A 76 8.74 -3.74 0.64
CA ILE A 76 9.06 -4.37 1.91
C ILE A 76 9.22 -5.89 1.74
N ASP A 77 10.11 -6.47 2.53
CA ASP A 77 10.20 -7.92 2.72
C ASP A 77 9.08 -8.38 3.66
N CYS A 78 8.28 -9.35 3.24
CA CYS A 78 7.13 -9.81 4.02
C CYS A 78 7.52 -10.58 5.28
N ARG A 79 8.71 -11.19 5.32
CA ARG A 79 9.16 -12.01 6.44
C ARG A 79 9.77 -11.16 7.55
N THR A 80 10.62 -10.21 7.19
CA THR A 80 11.34 -9.37 8.14
C THR A 80 10.61 -8.07 8.44
N GLY A 81 9.73 -7.63 7.51
CA GLY A 81 9.11 -6.30 7.53
C GLY A 81 10.06 -5.18 7.12
N GLU A 82 11.30 -5.51 6.76
CA GLU A 82 12.32 -4.53 6.37
C GLU A 82 11.89 -3.77 5.11
N THR A 83 12.13 -2.47 5.09
CA THR A 83 11.94 -1.65 3.90
C THR A 83 13.16 -1.80 2.99
N LEU A 84 12.99 -2.52 1.89
CA LEU A 84 14.04 -2.74 0.88
C LEU A 84 14.24 -1.55 -0.05
N TYR A 85 13.18 -0.78 -0.27
CA TYR A 85 13.19 0.43 -1.09
C TYR A 85 12.06 1.35 -0.68
N GLN A 86 12.35 2.67 -0.66
CA GLN A 86 11.35 3.70 -0.45
C GLN A 86 11.73 4.96 -1.21
N LYS A 87 10.75 5.53 -1.92
CA LYS A 87 10.85 6.85 -2.53
C LYS A 87 9.55 7.59 -2.25
N GLN A 88 9.67 8.69 -1.55
CA GLN A 88 8.55 9.57 -1.21
C GLN A 88 8.61 10.84 -2.04
N LEU A 89 7.48 11.49 -2.20
CA LEU A 89 7.40 12.86 -2.70
C LEU A 89 7.96 13.79 -1.62
N ASP A 90 8.79 14.73 -2.03
CA ASP A 90 9.29 15.75 -1.12
C ASP A 90 8.13 16.65 -0.66
N ALA A 91 8.04 16.87 0.64
CA ALA A 91 6.95 17.63 1.25
C ALA A 91 6.85 19.08 0.78
N GLN A 92 7.94 19.67 0.32
CA GLN A 92 7.91 21.03 -0.25
C GLN A 92 6.90 21.20 -1.39
N TYR A 93 6.54 20.10 -2.09
CA TYR A 93 5.56 20.12 -3.17
C TYR A 93 4.11 19.97 -2.71
N VAL A 94 3.87 19.56 -1.47
CA VAL A 94 2.51 19.27 -0.99
C VAL A 94 1.61 20.52 -1.01
N PRO A 95 2.05 21.73 -0.55
CA PRO A 95 1.22 22.92 -0.61
C PRO A 95 0.78 23.27 -2.05
N GLU A 96 1.68 23.14 -3.02
CA GLU A 96 1.37 23.40 -4.43
C GLU A 96 0.34 22.40 -4.97
N LEU A 97 0.49 21.12 -4.63
CA LEU A 97 -0.45 20.07 -5.02
C LEU A 97 -1.83 20.27 -4.38
N CYS A 98 -1.91 20.66 -3.12
CA CYS A 98 -3.17 20.99 -2.45
C CYS A 98 -3.85 22.18 -3.13
N ALA A 99 -3.11 23.26 -3.42
CA ALA A 99 -3.63 24.42 -4.12
C ALA A 99 -4.12 24.06 -5.54
N PHE A 100 -3.38 23.23 -6.27
CA PHE A 100 -3.78 22.75 -7.58
C PHE A 100 -5.06 21.91 -7.53
N ALA A 101 -5.14 20.97 -6.58
CA ALA A 101 -6.33 20.14 -6.39
C ALA A 101 -7.57 20.97 -6.09
N ALA A 102 -7.44 21.96 -5.20
CA ALA A 102 -8.52 22.92 -4.88
C ALA A 102 -8.96 23.71 -6.12
N ALA A 103 -8.01 24.21 -6.92
CA ALA A 103 -8.31 24.96 -8.15
C ALA A 103 -9.03 24.11 -9.21
N GLN A 104 -8.81 22.79 -9.23
CA GLN A 104 -9.47 21.84 -10.13
C GLN A 104 -10.75 21.23 -9.52
N ASN A 105 -11.11 21.60 -8.30
CA ASN A 105 -12.24 21.03 -7.56
C ASN A 105 -12.17 19.49 -7.48
N VAL A 106 -10.99 18.97 -7.18
CA VAL A 106 -10.74 17.55 -6.94
C VAL A 106 -10.21 17.31 -5.53
N THR A 107 -10.59 16.18 -4.95
CA THR A 107 -10.12 15.79 -3.62
C THR A 107 -8.71 15.19 -3.70
N ILE A 108 -7.83 15.67 -2.84
CA ILE A 108 -6.51 15.12 -2.62
C ILE A 108 -6.52 14.27 -1.35
N ILE A 109 -5.82 13.15 -1.38
CA ILE A 109 -5.64 12.26 -0.23
C ILE A 109 -4.17 11.97 -0.02
N THR A 110 -3.80 11.67 1.21
CA THR A 110 -2.53 11.08 1.58
C THR A 110 -2.75 9.91 2.54
N TYR A 111 -1.68 9.32 3.00
CA TYR A 111 -1.73 8.20 3.94
C TYR A 111 -0.81 8.47 5.12
N ASN A 112 -1.25 8.07 6.30
CA ASN A 112 -0.43 7.93 7.48
C ASN A 112 -0.34 6.44 7.88
N LYS A 113 0.19 6.16 9.06
CA LYS A 113 0.32 4.78 9.58
C LYS A 113 -1.05 4.11 9.81
N GLU A 114 -2.08 4.90 10.08
CA GLU A 114 -3.41 4.40 10.43
C GLU A 114 -4.30 4.23 9.20
N GLY A 115 -4.23 5.14 8.22
CA GLY A 115 -5.11 5.07 7.07
C GLY A 115 -5.02 6.23 6.10
N VAL A 116 -6.14 6.55 5.49
CA VAL A 116 -6.32 7.64 4.52
C VAL A 116 -6.51 8.96 5.26
N VAL A 117 -5.87 10.02 4.79
CA VAL A 117 -5.99 11.38 5.34
C VAL A 117 -6.43 12.34 4.24
N THR A 118 -7.40 13.19 4.52
CA THR A 118 -7.93 14.18 3.57
C THR A 118 -8.61 15.35 4.28
N GLU A 119 -8.73 16.49 3.59
CA GLU A 119 -9.56 17.62 4.02
C GLU A 119 -11.07 17.39 3.76
N HIS A 120 -11.41 16.40 2.91
CA HIS A 120 -12.78 16.13 2.47
C HIS A 120 -13.21 14.70 2.81
N PRO A 121 -13.45 14.36 4.10
CA PRO A 121 -13.74 12.98 4.51
C PRO A 121 -15.09 12.45 3.96
N ASP A 122 -15.98 13.32 3.52
CA ASP A 122 -17.27 12.94 2.92
C ASP A 122 -17.19 12.75 1.38
N ASP A 123 -16.01 12.96 0.77
CA ASP A 123 -15.85 12.77 -0.66
C ASP A 123 -15.99 11.29 -1.04
N LYS A 124 -16.81 11.03 -2.06
CA LYS A 124 -17.13 9.66 -2.51
C LYS A 124 -15.92 8.85 -2.97
N TRP A 125 -14.88 9.51 -3.50
CA TRP A 125 -13.70 8.83 -3.99
C TRP A 125 -12.73 8.51 -2.85
N ALA A 126 -12.60 9.42 -1.86
CA ALA A 126 -11.88 9.16 -0.63
C ALA A 126 -12.51 8.01 0.17
N LEU A 127 -13.84 8.00 0.28
CA LEU A 127 -14.60 6.89 0.90
C LEU A 127 -14.39 5.57 0.14
N ARG A 128 -14.38 5.63 -1.20
CA ARG A 128 -14.10 4.44 -2.03
C ARG A 128 -12.70 3.91 -1.82
N GLU A 129 -11.70 4.79 -1.66
CA GLU A 129 -10.33 4.38 -1.36
C GLU A 129 -10.24 3.65 -0.01
N CYS A 130 -10.87 4.20 1.02
CA CYS A 130 -10.95 3.54 2.32
C CYS A 130 -11.60 2.15 2.24
N PHE A 131 -12.69 2.03 1.49
CA PHE A 131 -13.37 0.75 1.28
C PHE A 131 -12.46 -0.24 0.53
N THR A 132 -11.79 0.22 -0.53
CA THR A 132 -10.91 -0.63 -1.36
C THR A 132 -9.71 -1.13 -0.58
N CYS A 133 -9.08 -0.25 0.20
CA CYS A 133 -7.88 -0.57 0.98
C CYS A 133 -8.21 -1.18 2.35
N LYS A 134 -9.48 -1.14 2.78
CA LYS A 134 -9.96 -1.52 4.13
C LYS A 134 -9.24 -0.74 5.22
N LEU A 135 -9.07 0.56 5.00
CA LEU A 135 -8.39 1.47 5.91
C LEU A 135 -9.36 2.51 6.46
N PRO A 136 -9.16 2.97 7.70
CA PRO A 136 -9.92 4.09 8.25
C PRO A 136 -9.57 5.40 7.55
N MET A 137 -10.40 6.41 7.75
CA MET A 137 -10.18 7.77 7.26
C MET A 137 -10.00 8.74 8.43
N THR A 138 -9.08 9.67 8.26
CA THR A 138 -8.86 10.81 9.14
C THR A 138 -9.12 12.09 8.36
N GLY A 139 -10.10 12.90 8.81
CA GLY A 139 -10.31 14.25 8.31
C GLY A 139 -9.36 15.24 8.97
N VAL A 140 -8.81 16.16 8.19
CA VAL A 140 -7.94 17.25 8.67
C VAL A 140 -8.38 18.59 8.09
N ASP A 141 -8.09 19.70 8.78
CA ASP A 141 -8.46 21.03 8.32
C ASP A 141 -7.50 21.57 7.25
N ASP A 142 -6.23 21.11 7.25
CA ASP A 142 -5.18 21.61 6.35
C ASP A 142 -4.19 20.47 6.12
N LEU A 143 -4.28 19.86 4.94
CA LEU A 143 -3.45 18.69 4.59
C LEU A 143 -1.98 19.06 4.45
N ALA A 144 -1.69 20.25 3.95
CA ALA A 144 -0.30 20.69 3.77
C ALA A 144 0.41 20.83 5.13
N LYS A 145 -0.24 21.45 6.11
CA LYS A 145 0.29 21.52 7.48
C LYS A 145 0.37 20.16 8.15
N TYR A 146 -0.62 19.30 7.91
CA TYR A 146 -0.62 17.95 8.47
C TYR A 146 0.59 17.14 7.99
N VAL A 147 0.90 17.19 6.70
CA VAL A 147 2.05 16.47 6.12
C VAL A 147 3.38 17.03 6.63
N ASP A 148 3.50 18.35 6.77
CA ASP A 148 4.69 18.99 7.34
C ASP A 148 4.95 18.50 8.78
N CYS A 149 3.91 18.42 9.61
CA CYS A 149 4.00 17.84 10.96
C CYS A 149 4.43 16.37 10.95
N LEU A 150 3.99 15.56 9.97
CA LEU A 150 4.38 14.15 9.88
C LEU A 150 5.86 13.97 9.56
N LEU A 151 6.46 14.86 8.79
CA LEU A 151 7.88 14.80 8.45
C LEU A 151 8.78 15.03 9.66
N TYR A 152 8.39 15.92 10.58
CA TYR A 152 9.10 16.14 11.83
C TYR A 152 9.01 14.96 12.80
N THR A 153 8.02 14.09 12.64
CA THR A 153 7.82 12.90 13.50
C THR A 153 8.32 11.61 12.86
N SER A 154 8.67 11.62 11.58
CA SER A 154 9.02 10.41 10.83
C SER A 154 10.44 9.89 11.12
N ASP A 155 11.32 10.69 11.69
CA ASP A 155 12.62 10.21 12.20
C ASP A 155 12.47 9.23 13.39
N ALA A 156 11.27 9.14 13.97
CA ALA A 156 10.92 8.16 15.00
C ALA A 156 10.22 6.91 14.44
N ALA A 157 10.14 6.74 13.11
CA ALA A 157 9.28 5.77 12.46
C ALA A 157 9.96 4.44 12.07
N ASP A 158 11.24 4.26 12.35
CA ASP A 158 11.94 2.98 12.14
C ASP A 158 11.59 1.91 13.20
N ASP A 159 10.89 2.30 14.29
CA ASP A 159 10.60 1.41 15.43
C ASP A 159 9.25 0.71 15.39
N LEU A 160 8.54 0.64 14.24
CA LEU A 160 7.20 0.03 14.19
C LEU A 160 7.14 -1.26 13.39
N ILE A 161 8.01 -2.19 13.73
CA ILE A 161 7.74 -3.63 13.57
C ILE A 161 8.16 -4.31 14.87
N GLY A 162 7.23 -4.25 15.81
CA GLY A 162 7.24 -5.05 17.02
C GLY A 162 6.15 -6.10 16.91
#